data_3c629de27c310621e67a0aed55eb7aca
#
_entry.id   3c629de27c310621e67a0aed55eb7aca
#
_cell.length_a   1.000
_cell.length_b   1.000
_cell.length_c   1.000
_cell.angle_alpha   90.00
_cell.angle_beta   90.00
_cell.angle_gamma   90.00
#
_symmetry.space_group_name_H-M   'P 1'
#
loop_
_entity.id
_entity.type
_entity.pdbx_description
1 polymer ?
#
loop_
_entity_poly.entity_id
_entity_poly.type
_entity_poly.pdbx_seq_one_letter_code
_entity_poly.pdbx_strand_id
1 'polypeptide(L)'
;MLDFVDPLVRTYTVVDFRNKALELVGDMHSRNKLPIVVGGTNYYIESLLWKVLLDTGQENEDSGDGADGGQSRKMELEKLGGEELHKRLAEVDPKMASMLHPNDKRKIARSLQIHNDTGVPHSHWLEEQRQGGDGLGGPLRFPDPCIFWLHADMAALDQRLDARVDEMLATGLLEELRDFHLRYNRQKVQDDSQDYQHGIFQSIGFKEFHDYLTAPESSSQQEKDKLRDKGVEALKIATKRYARKQNKWVCNRFLKRPGDSVPAVYSLDVTDVSRWEESVLKPALQILDSLSKGEEPAFPPIRLQGQRRNKRSHHTCDACDKIIIGDVEWSAHLKSKKHHYHVRKKRKSDPGSDPPQSTTAQAAHEVLDGTETPQASSKESRTEHTDVPGIR
;
A
#
# COMPACT_ATOMS: atom_id res chain seq x y z
N MET A 1 13.98 -16.54 -4.49
CA MET A 1 13.11 -16.76 -3.32
C MET A 1 11.71 -17.15 -3.80
N LEU A 2 11.61 -18.31 -4.40
CA LEU A 2 10.36 -18.95 -4.81
C LEU A 2 10.38 -20.38 -4.23
N ASP A 3 9.21 -20.94 -3.95
CA ASP A 3 8.98 -22.35 -3.60
C ASP A 3 9.74 -22.89 -2.36
N PHE A 4 10.06 -22.04 -1.39
CA PHE A 4 10.80 -22.43 -0.19
C PHE A 4 9.98 -22.40 1.10
N VAL A 5 8.77 -21.84 1.06
CA VAL A 5 7.83 -21.79 2.20
C VAL A 5 6.71 -22.77 1.94
N ASP A 6 6.46 -23.66 2.91
CA ASP A 6 5.30 -24.55 2.86
C ASP A 6 4.00 -23.72 2.78
N PRO A 7 3.08 -24.02 1.84
CA PRO A 7 1.85 -23.27 1.66
C PRO A 7 0.93 -23.28 2.89
N LEU A 8 1.11 -24.21 3.82
CA LEU A 8 0.33 -24.27 5.06
C LEU A 8 0.87 -23.38 6.19
N VAL A 9 2.08 -22.84 6.02
CA VAL A 9 2.65 -21.89 6.98
C VAL A 9 1.83 -20.59 6.96
N ARG A 10 1.22 -20.26 8.10
CA ARG A 10 0.41 -19.04 8.27
C ARG A 10 1.18 -17.85 8.82
N THR A 11 2.35 -18.11 9.36
CA THR A 11 3.12 -17.17 10.18
C THR A 11 4.27 -16.50 9.42
N TYR A 12 4.48 -16.83 8.12
CA TYR A 12 5.53 -16.20 7.33
C TYR A 12 5.26 -14.72 7.12
N THR A 13 6.14 -13.89 7.66
CA THR A 13 5.99 -12.44 7.73
C THR A 13 6.93 -11.71 6.75
N VAL A 14 6.76 -10.40 6.65
CA VAL A 14 7.70 -9.54 5.91
C VAL A 14 9.09 -9.53 6.55
N VAL A 15 9.18 -9.78 7.86
CA VAL A 15 10.46 -9.87 8.59
C VAL A 15 11.21 -11.13 8.17
N ASP A 16 10.53 -12.29 8.13
CA ASP A 16 11.11 -13.53 7.65
C ASP A 16 11.61 -13.41 6.21
N PHE A 17 10.79 -12.78 5.34
CA PHE A 17 11.19 -12.46 3.97
C PHE A 17 12.46 -11.60 3.94
N ARG A 18 12.48 -10.50 4.70
CA ARG A 18 13.60 -9.54 4.76
C ARG A 18 14.87 -10.28 5.21
N ASN A 19 14.80 -11.02 6.31
CA ASN A 19 15.95 -11.70 6.86
C ASN A 19 16.54 -12.70 5.85
N LYS A 20 15.68 -13.53 5.24
CA LYS A 20 16.12 -14.46 4.19
C LYS A 20 16.67 -13.77 2.95
N ALA A 21 16.06 -12.67 2.53
CA ALA A 21 16.55 -11.88 1.39
C ALA A 21 17.92 -11.23 1.69
N LEU A 22 18.14 -10.72 2.91
CA LEU A 22 19.42 -10.14 3.31
C LEU A 22 20.53 -11.18 3.34
N GLU A 23 20.27 -12.39 3.81
CA GLU A 23 21.20 -13.51 3.76
C GLU A 23 21.64 -13.79 2.32
N LEU A 24 20.68 -13.90 1.39
CA LEU A 24 20.97 -14.12 -0.04
C LEU A 24 21.74 -12.97 -0.68
N VAL A 25 21.39 -11.71 -0.35
CA VAL A 25 22.12 -10.54 -0.84
C VAL A 25 23.56 -10.55 -0.33
N GLY A 26 23.78 -10.89 0.94
CA GLY A 26 25.12 -11.06 1.52
C GLY A 26 25.95 -12.13 0.80
N ASP A 27 25.35 -13.30 0.52
CA ASP A 27 25.99 -14.37 -0.24
C ASP A 27 26.34 -13.92 -1.68
N MET A 28 25.43 -13.19 -2.36
CA MET A 28 25.72 -12.66 -3.70
C MET A 28 26.89 -11.66 -3.67
N HIS A 29 26.92 -10.76 -2.70
CA HIS A 29 28.03 -9.81 -2.55
C HIS A 29 29.35 -10.50 -2.24
N SER A 30 29.37 -11.54 -1.40
CA SER A 30 30.59 -12.30 -1.08
C SER A 30 31.19 -12.98 -2.32
N ARG A 31 30.35 -13.29 -3.30
CA ARG A 31 30.73 -13.83 -4.61
C ARG A 31 30.95 -12.77 -5.70
N ASN A 32 31.04 -11.50 -5.34
CA ASN A 32 31.13 -10.36 -6.29
C ASN A 32 29.99 -10.34 -7.34
N LYS A 33 28.76 -10.69 -6.94
CA LYS A 33 27.59 -10.66 -7.80
C LYS A 33 26.69 -9.51 -7.44
N LEU A 34 26.07 -8.89 -8.45
CA LEU A 34 25.06 -7.86 -8.28
C LEU A 34 23.70 -8.50 -7.94
N PRO A 35 23.11 -8.20 -6.77
CA PRO A 35 21.77 -8.67 -6.46
C PRO A 35 20.73 -7.95 -7.31
N ILE A 36 19.83 -8.71 -7.95
CA ILE A 36 18.71 -8.19 -8.71
C ILE A 36 17.42 -8.63 -8.03
N VAL A 37 16.65 -7.67 -7.53
CA VAL A 37 15.34 -7.91 -6.89
C VAL A 37 14.24 -7.61 -7.88
N VAL A 38 13.42 -8.62 -8.19
CA VAL A 38 12.31 -8.50 -9.15
C VAL A 38 10.99 -8.77 -8.43
N GLY A 39 10.01 -7.91 -8.61
CA GLY A 39 8.68 -8.11 -8.06
C GLY A 39 7.85 -6.84 -7.98
N GLY A 40 6.61 -6.98 -7.51
CA GLY A 40 5.62 -5.88 -7.45
C GLY A 40 4.95 -5.74 -6.07
N THR A 41 5.32 -6.56 -5.08
CA THR A 41 4.85 -6.38 -3.70
C THR A 41 5.76 -5.39 -2.98
N ASN A 42 5.50 -4.10 -3.21
CA ASN A 42 6.38 -3.01 -2.80
C ASN A 42 6.63 -2.94 -1.28
N TYR A 43 5.73 -3.49 -0.46
CA TYR A 43 5.95 -3.58 1.00
C TYR A 43 7.16 -4.45 1.35
N TYR A 44 7.34 -5.57 0.66
CA TYR A 44 8.51 -6.42 0.82
C TYR A 44 9.79 -5.75 0.31
N ILE A 45 9.72 -5.07 -0.84
CA ILE A 45 10.84 -4.31 -1.38
C ILE A 45 11.24 -3.19 -0.42
N GLU A 46 10.28 -2.46 0.15
CA GLU A 46 10.53 -1.44 1.17
C GLU A 46 11.27 -2.00 2.38
N SER A 47 10.89 -3.19 2.87
CA SER A 47 11.53 -3.82 4.01
C SER A 47 13.01 -4.16 3.77
N LEU A 48 13.38 -4.40 2.52
CA LEU A 48 14.75 -4.69 2.12
C LEU A 48 15.59 -3.41 1.96
N LEU A 49 15.01 -2.34 1.40
CA LEU A 49 15.72 -1.12 1.07
C LEU A 49 16.06 -0.26 2.29
N TRP A 50 15.16 -0.16 3.28
CA TRP A 50 15.39 0.68 4.47
C TRP A 50 15.76 -0.15 5.69
N LYS A 51 16.62 0.43 6.57
CA LYS A 51 17.10 -0.26 7.79
C LYS A 51 15.98 -0.50 8.77
N VAL A 52 15.06 0.46 8.89
CA VAL A 52 13.93 0.36 9.81
C VAL A 52 12.68 -0.04 9.03
N LEU A 53 12.19 -1.23 9.29
CA LEU A 53 10.84 -1.59 8.94
C LEU A 53 9.92 -0.85 9.90
N LEU A 54 8.84 -0.25 9.38
CA LEU A 54 7.81 0.41 10.20
C LEU A 54 7.01 -0.58 11.09
N ASP A 55 7.48 -1.77 11.19
CA ASP A 55 6.98 -2.83 12.04
C ASP A 55 8.02 -3.04 13.14
N THR A 56 7.80 -2.35 14.25
CA THR A 56 8.66 -2.41 15.43
C THR A 56 8.40 -3.67 16.24
N GLY A 57 8.50 -4.82 15.60
CA GLY A 57 8.83 -6.02 16.32
C GLY A 57 10.33 -6.00 16.53
N GLN A 58 10.82 -5.46 17.60
CA GLN A 58 12.11 -5.92 18.11
C GLN A 58 11.92 -7.41 18.41
N GLU A 59 12.35 -8.22 17.47
CA GLU A 59 12.80 -9.55 17.82
C GLU A 59 14.10 -9.30 18.60
N ASN A 60 13.98 -9.30 19.92
CA ASN A 60 15.11 -9.60 20.75
C ASN A 60 15.59 -10.97 20.30
N GLU A 61 16.74 -11.01 19.63
CA GLU A 61 17.44 -12.23 19.21
C GLU A 61 17.85 -13.12 20.41
N ASP A 62 17.36 -12.84 21.60
CA ASP A 62 17.80 -13.49 22.85
C ASP A 62 16.67 -14.09 23.70
N SER A 63 15.56 -14.51 23.08
CA SER A 63 14.59 -15.37 23.76
C SER A 63 14.07 -16.46 22.83
N GLY A 64 14.86 -17.49 22.69
CA GLY A 64 14.35 -18.81 22.30
C GLY A 64 13.28 -19.21 23.32
N ASP A 65 12.03 -19.21 22.90
CA ASP A 65 10.86 -19.87 23.46
C ASP A 65 9.54 -19.03 23.48
N GLY A 66 9.49 -17.85 22.81
CA GLY A 66 8.33 -16.96 22.89
C GLY A 66 7.59 -16.62 21.59
N ALA A 67 8.05 -17.08 20.44
CA ALA A 67 7.50 -16.66 19.13
C ALA A 67 6.03 -17.08 18.91
N ASP A 68 5.58 -18.17 19.52
CA ASP A 68 4.20 -18.68 19.40
C ASP A 68 3.20 -17.87 20.23
N GLY A 69 3.60 -17.37 21.40
CA GLY A 69 2.72 -16.62 22.31
C GLY A 69 2.28 -15.24 21.80
N GLY A 70 3.14 -14.54 21.08
CA GLY A 70 2.84 -13.19 20.55
C GLY A 70 1.84 -13.21 19.37
N GLN A 71 1.95 -14.19 18.51
CA GLN A 71 1.04 -14.34 17.38
C GLN A 71 -0.33 -14.87 17.83
N SER A 72 -0.39 -15.77 18.80
CA SER A 72 -1.63 -16.25 19.38
C SER A 72 -2.43 -15.10 20.01
N ARG A 73 -1.79 -14.22 20.79
CA ARG A 73 -2.41 -13.03 21.38
C ARG A 73 -2.91 -12.04 20.32
N LYS A 74 -2.17 -11.85 19.24
CA LYS A 74 -2.62 -11.00 18.13
C LYS A 74 -3.87 -11.56 17.48
N MET A 75 -3.91 -12.86 17.22
CA MET A 75 -5.08 -13.52 16.64
C MET A 75 -6.30 -13.46 17.58
N GLU A 76 -6.10 -13.52 18.90
CA GLU A 76 -7.16 -13.30 19.87
C GLU A 76 -7.70 -11.87 19.85
N LEU A 77 -6.82 -10.89 19.77
CA LEU A 77 -7.23 -9.50 19.63
C LEU A 77 -8.02 -9.26 18.34
N GLU A 78 -7.62 -9.86 17.23
CA GLU A 78 -8.32 -9.72 15.94
C GLU A 78 -9.74 -10.33 15.94
N LYS A 79 -10.05 -11.25 16.86
CA LYS A 79 -11.40 -11.79 17.07
C LYS A 79 -12.37 -10.78 17.70
N LEU A 80 -11.85 -9.77 18.40
CA LEU A 80 -12.69 -8.72 19.00
C LEU A 80 -13.34 -7.82 17.95
N GLY A 81 -14.41 -7.14 18.36
CA GLY A 81 -15.04 -6.11 17.52
C GLY A 81 -14.09 -4.94 17.22
N GLY A 82 -14.18 -4.36 16.01
CA GLY A 82 -13.28 -3.26 15.63
C GLY A 82 -13.42 -2.03 16.52
N GLU A 83 -14.61 -1.72 16.99
CA GLU A 83 -14.87 -0.60 17.91
C GLU A 83 -14.25 -0.85 19.29
N GLU A 84 -14.38 -2.06 19.81
CA GLU A 84 -13.79 -2.45 21.10
C GLU A 84 -12.26 -2.39 21.05
N LEU A 85 -11.66 -2.92 19.99
CA LEU A 85 -10.21 -2.81 19.74
C LEU A 85 -9.76 -1.36 19.67
N HIS A 86 -10.51 -0.53 18.95
CA HIS A 86 -10.17 0.89 18.78
C HIS A 86 -10.28 1.65 20.10
N LYS A 87 -11.27 1.34 20.93
CA LYS A 87 -11.42 1.91 22.27
C LYS A 87 -10.21 1.56 23.15
N ARG A 88 -9.80 0.28 23.19
CA ARG A 88 -8.60 -0.16 23.93
C ARG A 88 -7.34 0.55 23.43
N LEU A 89 -7.21 0.72 22.11
CA LEU A 89 -6.08 1.45 21.56
C LEU A 89 -6.12 2.93 21.98
N ALA A 90 -7.30 3.56 22.03
CA ALA A 90 -7.45 4.94 22.46
C ALA A 90 -7.05 5.16 23.93
N GLU A 91 -7.19 4.14 24.79
CA GLU A 91 -6.78 4.19 26.19
C GLU A 91 -5.25 4.14 26.35
N VAL A 92 -4.53 3.35 25.54
CA VAL A 92 -3.08 3.15 25.67
C VAL A 92 -2.26 4.00 24.69
N ASP A 93 -2.80 4.32 23.52
CA ASP A 93 -2.15 5.14 22.47
C ASP A 93 -3.20 6.00 21.73
N PRO A 94 -3.69 7.10 22.36
CA PRO A 94 -4.67 8.00 21.74
C PRO A 94 -4.23 8.55 20.40
N LYS A 95 -2.90 8.76 20.23
CA LYS A 95 -2.32 9.30 19.02
C LYS A 95 -2.41 8.31 17.87
N MET A 96 -2.09 7.04 18.11
CA MET A 96 -2.24 5.99 17.11
C MET A 96 -3.73 5.75 16.78
N ALA A 97 -4.60 5.75 17.78
CA ALA A 97 -6.04 5.60 17.59
C ALA A 97 -6.61 6.69 16.67
N SER A 98 -6.17 7.95 16.82
CA SER A 98 -6.60 9.05 15.94
C SER A 98 -6.16 8.88 14.47
N MET A 99 -5.18 8.02 14.20
CA MET A 99 -4.64 7.77 12.85
C MET A 99 -5.19 6.49 12.21
N LEU A 100 -5.91 5.65 12.96
CA LEU A 100 -6.44 4.37 12.50
C LEU A 100 -7.96 4.38 12.49
N HIS A 101 -8.54 3.81 11.43
CA HIS A 101 -9.99 3.59 11.38
C HIS A 101 -10.36 2.35 12.20
N PRO A 102 -11.51 2.32 12.95
CA PRO A 102 -11.95 1.16 13.73
C PRO A 102 -12.02 -0.16 12.93
N ASN A 103 -12.28 -0.07 11.62
CA ASN A 103 -12.29 -1.24 10.74
C ASN A 103 -10.88 -1.78 10.39
N ASP A 104 -9.82 -1.05 10.72
CA ASP A 104 -8.43 -1.48 10.50
C ASP A 104 -7.94 -2.42 11.62
N LYS A 105 -8.73 -3.45 11.95
CA LYS A 105 -8.50 -4.37 13.07
C LYS A 105 -7.07 -4.87 13.17
N ARG A 106 -6.48 -5.33 12.06
CA ARG A 106 -5.09 -5.86 12.03
C ARG A 106 -4.06 -4.83 12.48
N LYS A 107 -4.22 -3.55 12.08
CA LYS A 107 -3.29 -2.48 12.49
C LYS A 107 -3.50 -2.11 13.95
N ILE A 108 -4.74 -2.07 14.40
CA ILE A 108 -5.09 -1.79 15.80
C ILE A 108 -4.54 -2.91 16.69
N ALA A 109 -4.80 -4.18 16.36
CA ALA A 109 -4.29 -5.33 17.10
C ALA A 109 -2.76 -5.32 17.16
N ARG A 110 -2.07 -4.95 16.06
CA ARG A 110 -0.62 -4.81 16.06
C ARG A 110 -0.13 -3.70 16.98
N SER A 111 -0.77 -2.54 17.00
CA SER A 111 -0.40 -1.44 17.89
C SER A 111 -0.60 -1.81 19.36
N LEU A 112 -1.68 -2.51 19.68
CA LEU A 112 -1.93 -3.04 21.01
C LEU A 112 -0.90 -4.12 21.41
N GLN A 113 -0.53 -5.00 20.48
CA GLN A 113 0.50 -6.00 20.72
C GLN A 113 1.84 -5.34 21.06
N ILE A 114 2.28 -4.35 20.29
CA ILE A 114 3.53 -3.62 20.54
C ILE A 114 3.50 -3.01 21.96
N HIS A 115 2.41 -2.38 22.34
CA HIS A 115 2.26 -1.83 23.68
C HIS A 115 2.31 -2.91 24.75
N ASN A 116 1.63 -4.05 24.55
CA ASN A 116 1.63 -5.16 25.51
C ASN A 116 3.03 -5.79 25.68
N ASP A 117 3.80 -5.88 24.57
CA ASP A 117 5.11 -6.52 24.59
C ASP A 117 6.20 -5.58 25.13
N THR A 118 6.07 -4.27 24.91
CA THR A 118 7.12 -3.29 25.24
C THR A 118 6.78 -2.32 26.38
N GLY A 119 5.50 -2.21 26.76
CA GLY A 119 4.99 -1.19 27.68
C GLY A 119 4.98 0.23 27.11
N VAL A 120 5.40 0.42 25.84
CA VAL A 120 5.54 1.73 25.20
C VAL A 120 4.53 1.88 24.06
N PRO A 121 3.81 3.04 23.96
CA PRO A 121 2.89 3.31 22.85
C PRO A 121 3.57 3.19 21.48
N HIS A 122 2.88 2.58 20.52
CA HIS A 122 3.40 2.42 19.16
C HIS A 122 3.68 3.77 18.48
N SER A 123 2.87 4.80 18.78
CA SER A 123 3.11 6.17 18.29
C SER A 123 4.45 6.75 18.75
N HIS A 124 4.93 6.38 19.93
CA HIS A 124 6.22 6.82 20.46
C HIS A 124 7.38 6.26 19.61
N TRP A 125 7.37 4.94 19.33
CA TRP A 125 8.35 4.31 18.44
C TRP A 125 8.39 4.95 17.06
N LEU A 126 7.21 5.28 16.50
CA LEU A 126 7.14 5.96 15.21
C LEU A 126 7.68 7.40 15.25
N GLU A 127 7.62 8.06 16.41
CA GLU A 127 8.19 9.40 16.59
C GLU A 127 9.71 9.36 16.73
N GLU A 128 10.24 8.45 17.51
CA GLU A 128 11.69 8.25 17.62
C GLU A 128 12.30 7.97 16.24
N GLN A 129 11.67 7.10 15.45
CA GLN A 129 12.12 6.83 14.09
C GLN A 129 12.09 8.06 13.18
N ARG A 130 11.22 9.04 13.46
CA ARG A 130 11.14 10.30 12.70
C ARG A 130 12.17 11.33 13.14
N GLN A 131 12.54 11.32 14.41
CA GLN A 131 13.50 12.28 14.97
C GLN A 131 14.95 12.02 14.52
N GLY A 132 15.24 10.81 14.04
CA GLY A 132 16.55 10.42 13.50
C GLY A 132 16.99 11.14 12.21
N GLY A 133 16.24 12.14 11.71
CA GLY A 133 16.61 12.95 10.55
C GLY A 133 16.32 12.30 9.18
N ASP A 134 16.34 10.99 9.08
CA ASP A 134 16.19 10.24 7.83
C ASP A 134 14.71 9.98 7.42
N GLY A 135 13.76 10.50 8.16
CA GLY A 135 12.34 10.33 7.89
C GLY A 135 11.82 8.92 8.20
N LEU A 136 10.72 8.56 7.58
CA LEU A 136 10.03 7.31 7.81
C LEU A 136 10.86 6.11 7.30
N GLY A 137 11.27 5.19 8.17
CA GLY A 137 12.02 3.98 7.84
C GLY A 137 13.53 4.12 8.01
N GLY A 138 14.01 5.28 8.49
CA GLY A 138 15.44 5.51 8.69
C GLY A 138 16.26 5.52 7.40
N PRO A 139 17.59 5.36 7.48
CA PRO A 139 18.47 5.39 6.34
C PRO A 139 18.29 4.17 5.42
N LEU A 140 18.72 4.33 4.17
CA LEU A 140 18.81 3.21 3.25
C LEU A 140 19.79 2.15 3.78
N ARG A 141 19.47 0.90 3.59
CA ARG A 141 20.31 -0.24 3.99
C ARG A 141 21.51 -0.38 3.06
N PHE A 142 21.30 -0.16 1.79
CA PHE A 142 22.31 -0.20 0.76
C PHE A 142 22.53 1.23 0.25
N PRO A 143 23.79 1.67 0.06
CA PRO A 143 24.05 2.89 -0.65
C PRO A 143 23.60 2.76 -2.10
N ASP A 144 23.08 3.81 -2.67
CA ASP A 144 22.80 3.96 -4.11
C ASP A 144 22.03 2.82 -4.80
N PRO A 145 20.87 2.37 -4.26
CA PRO A 145 20.09 1.36 -4.93
C PRO A 145 19.47 1.94 -6.22
N CYS A 146 19.66 1.25 -7.33
CA CYS A 146 19.03 1.59 -8.61
C CYS A 146 17.66 0.92 -8.71
N ILE A 147 16.59 1.69 -8.81
CA ILE A 147 15.23 1.18 -8.93
C ILE A 147 14.66 1.49 -10.30
N PHE A 148 14.31 0.46 -11.05
CA PHE A 148 13.54 0.59 -12.28
C PHE A 148 12.05 0.40 -11.98
N TRP A 149 11.27 1.45 -12.19
CA TRP A 149 9.82 1.37 -12.10
C TRP A 149 9.22 1.18 -13.49
N LEU A 150 8.81 -0.05 -13.78
CA LEU A 150 8.07 -0.38 -14.99
C LEU A 150 6.64 0.12 -14.84
N HIS A 151 6.28 1.16 -15.59
CA HIS A 151 4.94 1.73 -15.57
C HIS A 151 4.28 1.66 -16.93
N ALA A 152 2.96 1.60 -16.97
CA ALA A 152 2.18 1.61 -18.19
C ALA A 152 0.98 2.56 -18.05
N ASP A 153 0.47 3.02 -19.20
CA ASP A 153 -0.86 3.62 -19.21
C ASP A 153 -1.88 2.70 -18.56
N MET A 154 -2.79 3.29 -17.77
CA MET A 154 -3.72 2.49 -16.95
C MET A 154 -4.72 1.69 -17.78
N ALA A 155 -5.11 2.17 -18.97
CA ALA A 155 -6.02 1.43 -19.84
C ALA A 155 -5.29 0.23 -20.46
N ALA A 156 -4.05 0.42 -20.93
CA ALA A 156 -3.22 -0.68 -21.44
C ALA A 156 -2.91 -1.71 -20.36
N LEU A 157 -2.62 -1.25 -19.14
CA LEU A 157 -2.39 -2.15 -18.00
C LEU A 157 -3.63 -2.96 -17.65
N ASP A 158 -4.81 -2.33 -17.56
CA ASP A 158 -6.07 -3.00 -17.26
C ASP A 158 -6.41 -4.09 -18.30
N GLN A 159 -6.20 -3.81 -19.59
CA GLN A 159 -6.39 -4.80 -20.65
C GLN A 159 -5.45 -6.01 -20.50
N ARG A 160 -4.17 -5.77 -20.22
CA ARG A 160 -3.19 -6.84 -19.99
C ARG A 160 -3.48 -7.67 -18.75
N LEU A 161 -3.97 -7.03 -17.68
CA LEU A 161 -4.35 -7.75 -16.47
C LEU A 161 -5.59 -8.63 -16.71
N ASP A 162 -6.56 -8.15 -17.48
CA ASP A 162 -7.73 -8.96 -17.86
C ASP A 162 -7.31 -10.13 -18.75
N ALA A 163 -6.50 -9.89 -19.79
CA ALA A 163 -5.97 -10.94 -20.66
C ALA A 163 -5.14 -11.99 -19.89
N ARG A 164 -4.33 -11.55 -18.92
CA ARG A 164 -3.58 -12.47 -18.04
C ARG A 164 -4.50 -13.39 -17.25
N VAL A 165 -5.62 -12.89 -16.73
CA VAL A 165 -6.60 -13.73 -16.03
C VAL A 165 -7.21 -14.75 -16.99
N ASP A 166 -7.53 -14.35 -18.21
CA ASP A 166 -8.06 -15.26 -19.22
C ASP A 166 -7.02 -16.35 -19.60
N GLU A 167 -5.74 -15.99 -19.71
CA GLU A 167 -4.65 -16.94 -19.92
C GLU A 167 -4.48 -17.90 -18.73
N MET A 168 -4.52 -17.42 -17.49
CA MET A 168 -4.47 -18.26 -16.29
C MET A 168 -5.60 -19.29 -16.27
N LEU A 169 -6.82 -18.90 -16.67
CA LEU A 169 -7.96 -19.80 -16.79
C LEU A 169 -7.72 -20.87 -17.87
N ALA A 170 -7.16 -20.47 -19.01
CA ALA A 170 -6.85 -21.40 -20.10
C ALA A 170 -5.71 -22.37 -19.77
N THR A 171 -4.83 -21.99 -18.85
CA THR A 171 -3.65 -22.81 -18.42
C THR A 171 -3.90 -23.63 -17.15
N GLY A 172 -5.13 -23.64 -16.61
CA GLY A 172 -5.53 -24.56 -15.54
C GLY A 172 -5.70 -23.94 -14.16
N LEU A 173 -5.95 -22.62 -14.05
CA LEU A 173 -6.21 -21.98 -12.76
C LEU A 173 -7.32 -22.64 -11.95
N LEU A 174 -8.42 -23.05 -12.60
CA LEU A 174 -9.54 -23.64 -11.88
C LEU A 174 -9.22 -25.03 -11.33
N GLU A 175 -8.43 -25.79 -12.05
CA GLU A 175 -7.94 -27.11 -11.65
C GLU A 175 -6.99 -26.98 -10.45
N GLU A 176 -6.06 -26.02 -10.49
CA GLU A 176 -5.17 -25.70 -9.39
C GLU A 176 -5.94 -25.30 -8.13
N LEU A 177 -6.92 -24.39 -8.26
CA LEU A 177 -7.75 -23.95 -7.13
C LEU A 177 -8.58 -25.09 -6.55
N ARG A 178 -9.13 -25.99 -7.38
CA ARG A 178 -9.86 -27.16 -6.91
C ARG A 178 -8.96 -28.14 -6.17
N ASP A 179 -7.80 -28.48 -6.74
CA ASP A 179 -6.85 -29.39 -6.11
C ASP A 179 -6.42 -28.83 -4.74
N PHE A 180 -6.07 -27.54 -4.67
CA PHE A 180 -5.72 -26.88 -3.44
C PHE A 180 -6.88 -26.83 -2.44
N HIS A 181 -8.10 -26.56 -2.91
CA HIS A 181 -9.31 -26.59 -2.08
C HIS A 181 -9.52 -27.98 -1.46
N LEU A 182 -9.46 -29.03 -2.26
CA LEU A 182 -9.67 -30.41 -1.81
C LEU A 182 -8.63 -30.84 -0.77
N ARG A 183 -7.36 -30.50 -0.98
CA ARG A 183 -6.26 -30.89 -0.08
C ARG A 183 -6.24 -30.10 1.23
N TYR A 184 -6.50 -28.81 1.19
CA TYR A 184 -6.14 -27.92 2.30
C TYR A 184 -7.26 -27.04 2.83
N ASN A 185 -8.38 -26.88 2.09
CA ASN A 185 -9.43 -25.94 2.43
C ASN A 185 -10.77 -26.59 2.76
N ARG A 186 -11.07 -27.75 2.18
CA ARG A 186 -12.39 -28.41 2.32
C ARG A 186 -12.79 -28.63 3.77
N GLN A 187 -11.88 -29.17 4.58
CA GLN A 187 -12.15 -29.41 6.00
C GLN A 187 -12.38 -28.10 6.76
N LYS A 188 -11.59 -27.07 6.47
CA LYS A 188 -11.74 -25.75 7.11
C LYS A 188 -13.09 -25.10 6.80
N VAL A 189 -13.59 -25.27 5.57
CA VAL A 189 -14.93 -24.79 5.18
C VAL A 189 -16.00 -25.56 5.92
N GLN A 190 -15.87 -26.88 6.04
CA GLN A 190 -16.84 -27.72 6.76
C GLN A 190 -16.92 -27.38 8.25
N ASP A 191 -15.78 -27.04 8.86
CA ASP A 191 -15.65 -26.71 10.28
C ASP A 191 -15.91 -25.22 10.57
N ASP A 192 -16.32 -24.42 9.57
CA ASP A 192 -16.45 -22.96 9.64
C ASP A 192 -15.19 -22.25 10.17
N SER A 193 -14.04 -22.86 9.95
CA SER A 193 -12.72 -22.36 10.38
C SER A 193 -11.92 -21.72 9.24
N GLN A 194 -12.54 -21.50 8.09
CA GLN A 194 -11.90 -20.92 6.91
C GLN A 194 -11.51 -19.47 7.15
N ASP A 195 -10.24 -19.17 6.86
CA ASP A 195 -9.68 -17.84 6.99
C ASP A 195 -8.95 -17.40 5.72
N TYR A 196 -9.49 -16.40 5.03
CA TYR A 196 -8.88 -15.80 3.83
C TYR A 196 -7.98 -14.59 4.16
N GLN A 197 -7.58 -14.40 5.40
CA GLN A 197 -6.78 -13.25 5.81
C GLN A 197 -5.32 -13.60 6.13
N HIS A 198 -5.00 -14.89 6.27
CA HIS A 198 -3.68 -15.37 6.66
C HIS A 198 -3.11 -16.41 5.70
N GLY A 199 -1.78 -16.45 5.60
CA GLY A 199 -1.05 -17.41 4.77
C GLY A 199 -1.40 -17.30 3.28
N ILE A 200 -1.30 -18.43 2.58
CA ILE A 200 -1.57 -18.51 1.13
C ILE A 200 -3.02 -18.18 0.77
N PHE A 201 -3.97 -18.44 1.68
CA PHE A 201 -5.40 -18.19 1.43
C PHE A 201 -5.75 -16.70 1.25
N GLN A 202 -4.88 -15.77 1.69
CA GLN A 202 -5.06 -14.34 1.40
C GLN A 202 -4.72 -13.95 -0.06
N SER A 203 -4.12 -14.87 -0.83
CA SER A 203 -3.80 -14.64 -2.24
C SER A 203 -5.05 -14.36 -3.06
N ILE A 204 -4.91 -13.47 -4.03
CA ILE A 204 -5.97 -13.18 -4.98
C ILE A 204 -6.26 -14.46 -5.79
N GLY A 205 -7.51 -14.88 -5.81
CA GLY A 205 -7.98 -16.12 -6.43
C GLY A 205 -8.83 -16.97 -5.49
N PHE A 206 -8.31 -17.31 -4.31
CA PHE A 206 -9.03 -18.23 -3.41
C PHE A 206 -10.36 -17.72 -2.93
N LYS A 207 -10.42 -16.51 -2.38
CA LYS A 207 -11.67 -15.91 -1.88
C LYS A 207 -12.63 -15.53 -3.00
N GLU A 208 -12.11 -15.16 -4.16
CA GLU A 208 -12.91 -14.78 -5.32
C GLU A 208 -13.67 -15.96 -5.91
N PHE A 209 -13.11 -17.18 -5.78
CA PHE A 209 -13.74 -18.43 -6.24
C PHE A 209 -14.35 -19.25 -5.10
N HIS A 210 -14.49 -18.69 -3.90
CA HIS A 210 -15.06 -19.43 -2.75
C HIS A 210 -16.39 -20.06 -3.08
N ASP A 211 -17.38 -19.28 -3.55
CA ASP A 211 -18.74 -19.74 -3.87
C ASP A 211 -18.72 -20.87 -4.94
N TYR A 212 -17.80 -20.79 -5.90
CA TYR A 212 -17.64 -21.81 -6.94
C TYR A 212 -17.03 -23.10 -6.40
N LEU A 213 -16.01 -23.00 -5.54
CA LEU A 213 -15.31 -24.15 -4.97
C LEU A 213 -16.13 -24.88 -3.92
N THR A 214 -17.05 -24.17 -3.24
CA THR A 214 -17.91 -24.72 -2.17
C THR A 214 -19.32 -25.04 -2.65
N ALA A 215 -19.61 -24.86 -3.95
CA ALA A 215 -20.91 -25.15 -4.52
C ALA A 215 -21.30 -26.61 -4.27
N PRO A 216 -22.55 -26.91 -3.84
CA PRO A 216 -23.02 -28.27 -3.66
C PRO A 216 -22.85 -29.11 -4.93
N GLU A 217 -22.55 -30.40 -4.76
CA GLU A 217 -22.45 -31.33 -5.90
C GLU A 217 -23.75 -31.41 -6.71
N SER A 218 -24.90 -31.24 -6.03
CA SER A 218 -26.24 -31.21 -6.62
C SER A 218 -26.54 -29.97 -7.45
N SER A 219 -25.70 -28.93 -7.40
CA SER A 219 -25.90 -27.72 -8.19
C SER A 219 -25.88 -28.03 -9.69
N SER A 220 -26.78 -27.41 -10.42
CA SER A 220 -26.84 -27.53 -11.88
C SER A 220 -25.56 -26.97 -12.55
N GLN A 221 -25.24 -27.45 -13.75
CA GLN A 221 -24.10 -26.92 -14.51
C GLN A 221 -24.23 -25.41 -14.73
N GLN A 222 -25.46 -24.95 -15.01
CA GLN A 222 -25.70 -23.51 -15.19
C GLN A 222 -25.43 -22.67 -13.96
N GLU A 223 -25.69 -23.16 -12.75
CA GLU A 223 -25.37 -22.50 -11.50
C GLU A 223 -23.84 -22.46 -11.28
N LYS A 224 -23.17 -23.58 -11.50
CA LYS A 224 -21.69 -23.67 -11.41
C LYS A 224 -21.01 -22.71 -12.39
N ASP A 225 -21.51 -22.59 -13.61
CA ASP A 225 -20.99 -21.66 -14.61
C ASP A 225 -21.18 -20.20 -14.17
N LYS A 226 -22.35 -19.84 -13.61
CA LYS A 226 -22.58 -18.49 -13.05
C LYS A 226 -21.64 -18.17 -11.90
N LEU A 227 -21.39 -19.12 -11.00
CA LEU A 227 -20.47 -18.92 -9.87
C LEU A 227 -19.02 -18.78 -10.35
N ARG A 228 -18.61 -19.56 -11.35
CA ARG A 228 -17.32 -19.44 -12.02
C ARG A 228 -17.16 -18.04 -12.62
N ASP A 229 -18.11 -17.60 -13.44
CA ASP A 229 -18.04 -16.32 -14.13
C ASP A 229 -18.02 -15.14 -13.14
N LYS A 230 -18.78 -15.22 -12.04
CA LYS A 230 -18.70 -14.28 -10.92
C LYS A 230 -17.31 -14.25 -10.28
N GLY A 231 -16.70 -15.43 -10.10
CA GLY A 231 -15.34 -15.56 -9.59
C GLY A 231 -14.30 -14.91 -10.51
N VAL A 232 -14.42 -15.13 -11.82
CA VAL A 232 -13.55 -14.53 -12.84
C VAL A 232 -13.62 -13.00 -12.80
N GLU A 233 -14.82 -12.43 -12.79
CA GLU A 233 -14.99 -10.98 -12.69
C GLU A 233 -14.42 -10.41 -11.37
N ALA A 234 -14.66 -11.10 -10.27
CA ALA A 234 -14.10 -10.71 -8.98
C ALA A 234 -12.57 -10.75 -9.00
N LEU A 235 -11.95 -11.77 -9.61
CA LEU A 235 -10.51 -11.91 -9.78
C LEU A 235 -9.91 -10.77 -10.62
N LYS A 236 -10.52 -10.44 -11.77
CA LYS A 236 -10.11 -9.31 -12.62
C LYS A 236 -10.16 -8.00 -11.86
N ILE A 237 -11.24 -7.74 -11.11
CA ILE A 237 -11.38 -6.53 -10.29
C ILE A 237 -10.34 -6.49 -9.18
N ALA A 238 -10.09 -7.60 -8.48
CA ALA A 238 -9.11 -7.66 -7.39
C ALA A 238 -7.68 -7.40 -7.90
N THR A 239 -7.31 -8.00 -9.03
CA THR A 239 -6.00 -7.84 -9.67
C THR A 239 -5.77 -6.39 -10.10
N LYS A 240 -6.73 -5.75 -10.76
CA LYS A 240 -6.66 -4.32 -11.13
C LYS A 240 -6.56 -3.40 -9.90
N ARG A 241 -7.31 -3.69 -8.84
CA ARG A 241 -7.21 -2.93 -7.57
C ARG A 241 -5.81 -3.08 -6.93
N TYR A 242 -5.25 -4.29 -6.97
CA TYR A 242 -3.92 -4.55 -6.46
C TYR A 242 -2.86 -3.76 -7.23
N ALA A 243 -2.87 -3.80 -8.55
CA ALA A 243 -1.95 -3.05 -9.41
C ALA A 243 -1.99 -1.54 -9.12
N ARG A 244 -3.20 -0.94 -9.04
CA ARG A 244 -3.36 0.47 -8.66
C ARG A 244 -2.82 0.78 -7.26
N LYS A 245 -2.99 -0.14 -6.30
CA LYS A 245 -2.45 0.00 -4.95
C LYS A 245 -0.92 -0.02 -4.97
N GLN A 246 -0.30 -0.88 -5.77
CA GLN A 246 1.16 -0.96 -5.91
C GLN A 246 1.72 0.31 -6.58
N ASN A 247 1.09 0.84 -7.63
CA ASN A 247 1.48 2.12 -8.24
C ASN A 247 1.41 3.28 -7.23
N LYS A 248 0.32 3.36 -6.45
CA LYS A 248 0.22 4.35 -5.36
C LYS A 248 1.31 4.16 -4.30
N TRP A 249 1.74 2.93 -4.05
CA TRP A 249 2.84 2.65 -3.11
C TRP A 249 4.15 3.26 -3.60
N VAL A 250 4.54 3.02 -4.87
CA VAL A 250 5.73 3.63 -5.46
C VAL A 250 5.68 5.15 -5.35
N CYS A 251 4.57 5.77 -5.80
CA CYS A 251 4.41 7.22 -5.74
C CYS A 251 4.52 7.78 -4.32
N ASN A 252 3.87 7.15 -3.34
CA ASN A 252 3.74 7.73 -2.00
C ASN A 252 4.85 7.32 -1.03
N ARG A 253 5.48 6.16 -1.24
CA ARG A 253 6.45 5.59 -0.31
C ARG A 253 7.88 5.64 -0.82
N PHE A 254 8.09 5.59 -2.14
CA PHE A 254 9.42 5.69 -2.73
C PHE A 254 9.69 7.12 -3.21
N LEU A 255 8.82 7.68 -4.05
CA LEU A 255 9.06 8.98 -4.67
C LEU A 255 8.76 10.19 -3.77
N LYS A 256 7.73 10.10 -2.90
CA LYS A 256 7.34 11.20 -1.98
C LYS A 256 7.87 11.01 -0.56
N ARG A 257 8.90 10.20 -0.39
CA ARG A 257 9.49 9.98 0.93
C ARG A 257 10.20 11.25 1.41
N PRO A 258 9.93 11.71 2.63
CA PRO A 258 10.67 12.85 3.19
C PRO A 258 12.07 12.41 3.64
N GLY A 259 13.04 13.34 3.63
CA GLY A 259 14.42 13.11 4.05
C GLY A 259 15.34 12.80 2.87
N ASP A 260 16.62 12.61 3.18
CA ASP A 260 17.69 12.41 2.19
C ASP A 260 17.79 10.94 1.73
N SER A 261 17.18 10.02 2.46
CA SER A 261 17.21 8.58 2.18
C SER A 261 16.17 8.16 1.11
N VAL A 262 16.14 8.90 -0.01
CA VAL A 262 15.28 8.60 -1.16
C VAL A 262 16.10 7.92 -2.24
N PRO A 263 15.75 6.67 -2.63
CA PRO A 263 16.49 5.96 -3.67
C PRO A 263 16.26 6.60 -5.04
N ALA A 264 17.22 6.43 -5.94
CA ALA A 264 17.06 6.80 -7.34
C ALA A 264 16.06 5.85 -8.03
N VAL A 265 14.92 6.39 -8.45
CA VAL A 265 13.87 5.64 -9.18
C VAL A 265 13.82 6.12 -10.62
N TYR A 266 14.07 5.22 -11.54
CA TYR A 266 14.02 5.46 -12.98
C TYR A 266 12.74 4.88 -13.57
N SER A 267 11.99 5.72 -14.28
CA SER A 267 10.73 5.33 -14.93
C SER A 267 11.01 4.70 -16.29
N LEU A 268 10.51 3.50 -16.52
CA LEU A 268 10.59 2.81 -17.81
C LEU A 268 9.18 2.51 -18.31
N ASP A 269 8.82 3.02 -19.48
CA ASP A 269 7.49 2.88 -20.03
C ASP A 269 7.31 1.51 -20.71
N VAL A 270 6.36 0.74 -20.21
CA VAL A 270 5.96 -0.56 -20.75
C VAL A 270 4.53 -0.54 -21.30
N THR A 271 4.03 0.62 -21.69
CA THR A 271 2.70 0.75 -22.29
C THR A 271 2.60 -0.08 -23.57
N ASP A 272 3.61 -0.04 -24.41
CA ASP A 272 3.74 -0.89 -25.60
C ASP A 272 4.89 -1.90 -25.41
N VAL A 273 4.54 -3.14 -25.11
CA VAL A 273 5.54 -4.21 -24.88
C VAL A 273 6.27 -4.63 -26.18
N SER A 274 5.76 -4.32 -27.35
CA SER A 274 6.47 -4.58 -28.61
C SER A 274 7.73 -3.73 -28.77
N ARG A 275 7.79 -2.60 -28.06
CA ARG A 275 8.93 -1.69 -28.01
C ARG A 275 9.85 -1.91 -26.81
N TRP A 276 9.81 -3.11 -26.20
CA TRP A 276 10.59 -3.44 -25.00
C TRP A 276 12.08 -3.11 -25.13
N GLU A 277 12.67 -3.44 -26.27
CA GLU A 277 14.08 -3.18 -26.53
C GLU A 277 14.43 -1.69 -26.42
N GLU A 278 13.59 -0.83 -27.00
CA GLU A 278 13.83 0.62 -27.07
C GLU A 278 13.42 1.34 -25.78
N SER A 279 12.27 0.97 -25.23
CA SER A 279 11.65 1.71 -24.12
C SER A 279 12.11 1.22 -22.74
N VAL A 280 12.64 0.00 -22.65
CA VAL A 280 13.02 -0.61 -21.37
C VAL A 280 14.48 -1.05 -21.36
N LEU A 281 14.88 -1.96 -22.25
CA LEU A 281 16.19 -2.62 -22.15
C LEU A 281 17.34 -1.63 -22.41
N LYS A 282 17.32 -0.91 -23.52
CA LYS A 282 18.37 0.07 -23.84
C LYS A 282 18.51 1.16 -22.79
N PRO A 283 17.43 1.85 -22.37
CA PRO A 283 17.51 2.83 -21.27
C PRO A 283 18.05 2.23 -19.96
N ALA A 284 17.58 1.04 -19.58
CA ALA A 284 18.03 0.39 -18.35
C ALA A 284 19.53 0.06 -18.39
N LEU A 285 20.03 -0.46 -19.51
CA LEU A 285 21.45 -0.77 -19.69
C LEU A 285 22.31 0.51 -19.71
N GLN A 286 21.86 1.57 -20.34
CA GLN A 286 22.56 2.87 -20.35
C GLN A 286 22.65 3.47 -18.93
N ILE A 287 21.57 3.41 -18.17
CA ILE A 287 21.55 3.87 -16.78
C ILE A 287 22.56 3.05 -15.94
N LEU A 288 22.54 1.73 -16.06
CA LEU A 288 23.46 0.86 -15.31
C LEU A 288 24.92 1.07 -15.72
N ASP A 289 25.20 1.28 -16.99
CA ASP A 289 26.55 1.56 -17.51
C ASP A 289 27.09 2.88 -16.91
N SER A 290 26.29 3.96 -16.95
CA SER A 290 26.67 5.25 -16.35
C SER A 290 26.91 5.10 -14.85
N LEU A 291 25.98 4.46 -14.11
CA LEU A 291 26.13 4.27 -12.66
C LEU A 291 27.38 3.43 -12.32
N SER A 292 27.70 2.42 -13.12
CA SER A 292 28.90 1.58 -12.91
C SER A 292 30.21 2.35 -13.11
N LYS A 293 30.18 3.41 -13.90
CA LYS A 293 31.32 4.32 -14.15
C LYS A 293 31.35 5.49 -13.17
N GLY A 294 30.36 5.63 -12.29
CA GLY A 294 30.20 6.77 -11.39
C GLY A 294 29.78 8.06 -12.12
N GLU A 295 29.21 7.92 -13.32
CA GLU A 295 28.71 9.01 -14.15
C GLU A 295 27.20 9.25 -13.91
N GLU A 296 26.73 10.48 -14.14
CA GLU A 296 25.31 10.78 -14.08
C GLU A 296 24.60 10.20 -15.32
N PRO A 297 23.55 9.37 -15.15
CA PRO A 297 22.82 8.80 -16.29
C PRO A 297 22.15 9.88 -17.15
N ALA A 298 22.16 9.70 -18.46
CA ALA A 298 21.45 10.57 -19.40
C ALA A 298 19.94 10.63 -19.14
N PHE A 299 19.38 9.58 -18.55
CA PHE A 299 18.00 9.54 -18.07
C PHE A 299 17.99 9.87 -16.57
N PRO A 300 17.49 11.05 -16.16
CA PRO A 300 17.48 11.41 -14.74
C PRO A 300 16.43 10.60 -13.96
N PRO A 301 16.67 10.31 -12.68
CA PRO A 301 15.68 9.68 -11.83
C PRO A 301 14.48 10.61 -11.61
N ILE A 302 13.30 10.03 -11.41
CA ILE A 302 12.09 10.79 -11.13
C ILE A 302 12.25 11.56 -9.82
N ARG A 303 12.04 12.86 -9.86
CA ARG A 303 11.98 13.74 -8.69
C ARG A 303 10.59 14.35 -8.60
N LEU A 304 9.79 13.92 -7.65
CA LEU A 304 8.49 14.56 -7.36
C LEU A 304 8.73 15.75 -6.42
N GLN A 305 8.71 16.96 -6.97
CA GLN A 305 8.85 18.18 -6.18
C GLN A 305 7.58 18.42 -5.33
N GLY A 306 7.78 18.62 -4.02
CA GLY A 306 6.98 19.53 -3.19
C GLY A 306 5.52 19.17 -2.86
N GLN A 307 4.96 18.00 -3.15
CA GLN A 307 3.62 17.68 -2.70
C GLN A 307 3.62 17.32 -1.20
N ARG A 308 2.96 18.17 -0.40
CA ARG A 308 2.76 17.94 1.03
C ARG A 308 2.15 16.55 1.27
N ARG A 309 2.74 15.85 2.23
CA ARG A 309 2.24 14.54 2.68
C ARG A 309 0.81 14.69 3.18
N ASN A 310 -0.09 13.79 2.76
CA ASN A 310 -1.44 13.72 3.31
C ASN A 310 -1.37 13.50 4.82
N LYS A 311 -1.83 14.49 5.60
CA LYS A 311 -1.88 14.38 7.05
C LYS A 311 -3.00 13.39 7.41
N ARG A 312 -2.70 12.40 8.23
CA ARG A 312 -3.69 11.44 8.72
C ARG A 312 -4.43 12.04 9.91
N SER A 313 -5.35 12.97 9.62
CA SER A 313 -6.25 13.55 10.61
C SER A 313 -7.54 12.73 10.66
N HIS A 314 -8.12 12.60 11.84
CA HIS A 314 -9.42 11.96 12.04
C HIS A 314 -10.53 12.98 11.78
N HIS A 315 -11.46 12.62 10.91
CA HIS A 315 -12.65 13.43 10.62
C HIS A 315 -13.90 12.58 10.76
N THR A 316 -14.94 13.15 11.37
CA THR A 316 -16.28 12.53 11.46
C THR A 316 -17.25 13.33 10.61
N CYS A 317 -18.01 12.65 9.78
CA CYS A 317 -19.05 13.27 8.97
C CYS A 317 -20.42 12.94 9.53
N ASP A 318 -21.03 13.87 10.23
CA ASP A 318 -22.35 13.71 10.85
C ASP A 318 -23.48 13.49 9.82
N ALA A 319 -23.32 14.01 8.62
CA ALA A 319 -24.32 13.84 7.55
C ALA A 319 -24.31 12.42 6.96
N CYS A 320 -23.16 11.75 6.98
CA CYS A 320 -22.98 10.42 6.38
C CYS A 320 -22.79 9.32 7.42
N ASP A 321 -22.67 9.70 8.70
CA ASP A 321 -22.31 8.81 9.82
C ASP A 321 -21.06 7.99 9.49
N LYS A 322 -19.95 8.70 9.18
CA LYS A 322 -18.71 8.07 8.74
C LYS A 322 -17.49 8.72 9.35
N ILE A 323 -16.55 7.85 9.77
CA ILE A 323 -15.19 8.22 10.11
C ILE A 323 -14.34 8.21 8.83
N ILE A 324 -13.54 9.26 8.61
CA ILE A 324 -12.64 9.41 7.48
C ILE A 324 -11.27 9.82 8.01
N ILE A 325 -10.25 9.05 7.63
CA ILE A 325 -8.87 9.29 8.05
C ILE A 325 -8.08 9.89 6.91
N GLY A 326 -7.62 11.13 7.08
CA GLY A 326 -6.80 11.87 6.14
C GLY A 326 -7.48 13.10 5.54
N ASP A 327 -6.74 14.20 5.41
CA ASP A 327 -7.27 15.48 4.95
C ASP A 327 -7.66 15.47 3.46
N VAL A 328 -6.90 14.68 2.65
CA VAL A 328 -7.21 14.51 1.22
C VAL A 328 -8.49 13.69 1.03
N GLU A 329 -8.64 12.59 1.81
CA GLU A 329 -9.81 11.74 1.81
C GLU A 329 -11.04 12.51 2.31
N TRP A 330 -10.86 13.35 3.33
CA TRP A 330 -11.91 14.24 3.83
C TRP A 330 -12.38 15.22 2.76
N SER A 331 -11.45 15.92 2.10
CA SER A 331 -11.77 16.85 1.02
C SER A 331 -12.48 16.15 -0.16
N ALA A 332 -12.03 14.95 -0.52
CA ALA A 332 -12.66 14.14 -1.55
C ALA A 332 -14.07 13.68 -1.14
N HIS A 333 -14.25 13.28 0.14
CA HIS A 333 -15.56 12.92 0.68
C HIS A 333 -16.55 14.05 0.59
N LEU A 334 -16.18 15.25 1.04
CA LEU A 334 -17.05 16.44 1.00
C LEU A 334 -17.51 16.79 -0.43
N LYS A 335 -16.65 16.57 -1.43
CA LYS A 335 -16.96 16.79 -2.86
C LYS A 335 -17.76 15.65 -3.50
N SER A 336 -17.96 14.52 -2.80
CA SER A 336 -18.58 13.34 -3.40
C SER A 336 -20.10 13.49 -3.57
N LYS A 337 -20.65 12.93 -4.67
CA LYS A 337 -22.08 12.87 -4.92
C LYS A 337 -22.84 12.21 -3.76
N LYS A 338 -22.24 11.20 -3.12
CA LYS A 338 -22.85 10.47 -2.00
C LYS A 338 -22.97 11.35 -0.76
N HIS A 339 -21.95 12.15 -0.43
CA HIS A 339 -22.02 13.11 0.68
C HIS A 339 -23.15 14.13 0.43
N HIS A 340 -23.19 14.75 -0.74
CA HIS A 340 -24.23 15.71 -1.09
C HIS A 340 -25.65 15.11 -1.05
N TYR A 341 -25.79 13.82 -1.44
CA TYR A 341 -27.08 13.13 -1.30
C TYR A 341 -27.50 13.00 0.16
N HIS A 342 -26.60 12.55 1.06
CA HIS A 342 -26.90 12.42 2.48
C HIS A 342 -27.23 13.76 3.14
N VAL A 343 -26.50 14.82 2.82
CA VAL A 343 -26.78 16.17 3.31
C VAL A 343 -28.17 16.63 2.88
N ARG A 344 -28.55 16.43 1.60
CA ARG A 344 -29.89 16.78 1.11
C ARG A 344 -30.98 15.96 1.79
N LYS A 345 -30.74 14.66 2.03
CA LYS A 345 -31.68 13.77 2.71
C LYS A 345 -31.90 14.23 4.16
N LYS A 346 -30.83 14.54 4.89
CA LYS A 346 -30.90 15.02 6.29
C LYS A 346 -31.65 16.35 6.40
N ARG A 347 -31.41 17.29 5.48
CA ARG A 347 -32.17 18.56 5.43
C ARG A 347 -33.69 18.40 5.16
N LYS A 348 -34.08 17.35 4.44
CA LYS A 348 -35.50 17.04 4.19
C LYS A 348 -36.17 16.42 5.40
N SER A 349 -35.43 15.71 6.24
CA SER A 349 -35.96 15.06 7.47
C SER A 349 -35.98 16.01 8.68
N ASP A 350 -35.21 17.10 8.67
CA ASP A 350 -35.15 18.10 9.75
C ASP A 350 -35.08 19.52 9.17
N PRO A 351 -36.27 20.15 8.86
CA PRO A 351 -36.35 21.43 8.20
C PRO A 351 -35.89 22.64 9.05
N GLY A 352 -35.55 22.43 10.33
CA GLY A 352 -35.22 23.47 11.31
C GLY A 352 -33.76 23.62 11.68
N SER A 353 -32.84 22.83 11.11
CA SER A 353 -31.42 22.95 11.45
C SER A 353 -30.70 23.98 10.58
N ASP A 354 -30.08 24.96 11.23
CA ASP A 354 -29.19 25.94 10.62
C ASP A 354 -28.01 25.27 9.88
N PRO A 355 -27.49 25.87 8.81
CA PRO A 355 -26.34 25.33 8.08
C PRO A 355 -25.11 25.28 9.01
N PRO A 356 -24.33 24.19 9.00
CA PRO A 356 -23.09 24.14 9.76
C PRO A 356 -22.17 25.27 9.29
N GLN A 357 -21.80 26.15 10.21
CA GLN A 357 -20.84 27.21 9.98
C GLN A 357 -19.51 26.57 9.55
N SER A 358 -19.02 26.95 8.39
CA SER A 358 -17.66 26.63 7.97
C SER A 358 -16.70 27.31 8.94
N THR A 359 -16.06 26.55 9.82
CA THR A 359 -14.93 27.00 10.63
C THR A 359 -13.76 27.29 9.68
N THR A 360 -13.73 28.51 9.17
CA THR A 360 -12.52 29.14 8.63
C THR A 360 -11.59 29.37 9.80
N ALA A 361 -10.44 28.68 9.79
CA ALA A 361 -9.34 28.97 10.69
C ALA A 361 -8.95 30.45 10.53
N GLN A 362 -9.11 31.23 11.60
CA GLN A 362 -8.57 32.56 11.72
C GLN A 362 -7.04 32.49 11.71
N ALA A 363 -6.45 32.91 10.59
CA ALA A 363 -5.05 33.30 10.56
C ALA A 363 -4.94 34.71 11.16
N ALA A 364 -4.19 34.82 12.26
CA ALA A 364 -3.87 36.09 12.87
C ALA A 364 -3.12 36.98 11.87
N HIS A 365 -3.67 38.16 11.67
CA HIS A 365 -3.08 39.24 10.88
C HIS A 365 -2.19 40.06 11.83
N GLU A 366 -0.89 39.93 11.72
CA GLU A 366 0.03 40.95 12.23
C GLU A 366 0.29 41.98 11.12
N VAL A 367 -0.15 43.19 11.41
CA VAL A 367 0.11 44.42 10.65
C VAL A 367 1.52 44.86 10.93
N LEU A 368 2.36 45.01 9.91
CA LEU A 368 3.49 45.93 9.92
C LEU A 368 3.45 46.79 8.68
N ASP A 369 3.26 48.08 8.95
CA ASP A 369 3.26 49.23 8.09
C ASP A 369 4.65 49.53 7.50
N GLY A 370 4.71 50.09 6.30
CA GLY A 370 5.97 50.64 5.78
C GLY A 370 6.07 50.69 4.24
N THR A 371 5.39 51.70 3.65
CA THR A 371 5.76 52.57 2.50
C THR A 371 6.93 52.13 1.58
N GLU A 372 6.72 52.00 0.28
CA GLU A 372 7.21 52.85 -0.81
C GLU A 372 7.05 52.18 -2.19
N THR A 373 6.37 52.84 -3.09
CA THR A 373 6.40 52.61 -4.55
C THR A 373 7.62 53.32 -5.17
N PRO A 374 8.16 52.84 -6.32
CA PRO A 374 7.77 53.45 -7.58
C PRO A 374 7.73 52.54 -8.83
N GLN A 375 6.77 52.89 -9.68
CA GLN A 375 6.63 52.88 -11.15
C GLN A 375 7.57 52.06 -12.07
N ALA A 376 6.90 51.24 -12.89
CA ALA A 376 6.91 51.11 -14.34
C ALA A 376 8.19 50.94 -15.14
N SER A 377 8.29 49.85 -15.89
CA SER A 377 8.28 49.93 -17.35
C SER A 377 8.20 48.53 -18.03
N SER A 378 7.40 48.52 -19.07
CA SER A 378 7.12 47.48 -20.06
C SER A 378 8.33 46.88 -20.74
N LYS A 379 8.31 45.54 -21.04
CA LYS A 379 8.50 45.05 -22.42
C LYS A 379 8.17 43.57 -22.52
N GLU A 380 7.39 43.26 -23.53
CA GLU A 380 7.02 41.95 -24.05
C GLU A 380 8.22 41.12 -24.48
N SER A 381 8.19 39.82 -24.22
CA SER A 381 8.68 38.83 -25.18
C SER A 381 8.00 37.46 -24.93
N ARG A 382 7.36 37.06 -25.97
CA ARG A 382 6.60 35.85 -26.23
C ARG A 382 7.56 34.69 -26.37
N THR A 383 7.40 33.61 -25.60
CA THR A 383 7.95 32.31 -25.96
C THR A 383 6.93 31.22 -25.64
N GLU A 384 6.80 30.33 -26.58
CA GLU A 384 5.79 29.31 -26.75
C GLU A 384 5.80 28.27 -25.62
N HIS A 385 4.59 27.95 -25.11
CA HIS A 385 4.31 26.84 -24.23
C HIS A 385 4.04 25.60 -25.06
N THR A 386 4.86 24.57 -24.92
CA THR A 386 4.50 23.21 -25.31
C THR A 386 3.84 22.53 -24.13
N ASP A 387 2.56 22.21 -24.29
CA ASP A 387 1.73 21.45 -23.35
C ASP A 387 2.24 20.01 -23.22
N VAL A 388 2.46 19.60 -21.98
CA VAL A 388 2.61 18.19 -21.61
C VAL A 388 1.29 17.75 -20.95
N PRO A 389 0.62 16.68 -21.44
CA PRO A 389 -0.67 16.27 -20.91
C PRO A 389 -0.54 15.67 -19.50
N GLY A 390 -1.36 16.18 -18.61
CA GLY A 390 -1.44 15.81 -17.21
C GLY A 390 -1.91 14.38 -16.97
N ILE A 391 -1.22 13.72 -16.06
CA ILE A 391 -1.62 12.45 -15.45
C ILE A 391 -2.68 12.76 -14.37
N ARG A 392 -3.90 12.37 -14.64
CA ARG A 392 -4.98 12.30 -13.64
C ARG A 392 -5.00 10.95 -12.94
#